data_f1849071de4747677915748d6f810315
#
_entry.id   f1849071de4747677915748d6f810315
#
_cell.length_a   1.000
_cell.length_b   1.000
_cell.length_c   1.000
_cell.angle_alpha   90.00
_cell.angle_beta   90.00
_cell.angle_gamma   90.00
#
_symmetry.space_group_name_H-M   'P 1'
#
loop_
_entity.id
_entity.type
_entity.pdbx_description
1 polymer ?
#
loop_
_entity_poly.entity_id
_entity_poly.type
_entity_poly.pdbx_seq_one_letter_code
_entity_poly.pdbx_strand_id
1 'polypeptide(L)'
;IFYSDPQSESVENYMSFKYSIDQALKICPNPDLMISAGDTTQNGYKSTEWEACFDVMGDYYAKYPTATVAGNHEMKGDWNFVSFAQRFNMSGANTGYPQFDRTMGYFEYGDAIFVILNGEVTPADKKAEIMKKELQWCKSVLDASDKKWRIVMTHAGPYTSNHDPMDVRDYYINDSEYSLDAMGVDLFLNGHDHIYIRSTVKNDIKVNTGDGTTYLTGGTVGNKFYEYIPA
;
A
#
# COMPACT_ATOMS: atom_id res chain seq x y z
N ILE A 1 2.10 13.41 1.96
CA ILE A 1 2.18 12.71 3.27
C ILE A 1 1.93 11.23 3.03
N PHE A 2 2.87 10.37 3.43
CA PHE A 2 2.73 8.92 3.42
C PHE A 2 2.42 8.42 4.85
N TYR A 3 1.46 7.51 4.97
CA TYR A 3 1.06 6.87 6.23
C TYR A 3 0.57 5.44 6.00
N SER A 4 0.41 4.66 7.07
CA SER A 4 -0.06 3.28 7.00
C SER A 4 -0.77 2.83 8.28
N ASP A 5 -1.54 1.76 8.15
CA ASP A 5 -2.09 0.99 9.26
C ASP A 5 -2.89 1.80 10.30
N PRO A 6 -3.85 2.66 9.87
CA PRO A 6 -4.71 3.39 10.79
C PRO A 6 -5.81 2.53 11.41
N GLN A 7 -5.90 1.22 11.08
CA GLN A 7 -7.04 0.37 11.37
C GLN A 7 -7.54 0.48 12.82
N SER A 8 -8.84 0.62 12.92
CA SER A 8 -9.53 0.73 14.17
C SER A 8 -11.00 0.29 14.08
N GLU A 9 -11.67 0.22 15.23
CA GLU A 9 -13.07 -0.23 15.33
C GLU A 9 -14.04 0.87 15.77
N SER A 10 -13.53 2.03 16.21
CA SER A 10 -14.34 3.08 16.81
C SER A 10 -13.80 4.48 16.54
N VAL A 11 -14.68 5.47 16.59
CA VAL A 11 -14.33 6.90 16.49
C VAL A 11 -13.22 7.28 17.50
N GLU A 12 -13.32 6.83 18.74
CA GLU A 12 -12.33 7.12 19.79
C GLU A 12 -10.92 6.65 19.37
N ASN A 13 -10.84 5.44 18.84
CA ASN A 13 -9.55 4.86 18.44
C ASN A 13 -8.99 5.52 17.18
N TYR A 14 -9.81 5.99 16.23
CA TYR A 14 -9.36 6.75 15.08
C TYR A 14 -8.80 8.14 15.43
N MET A 15 -9.00 8.63 16.67
CA MET A 15 -8.38 9.88 17.10
C MET A 15 -6.84 9.83 17.10
N SER A 16 -6.23 8.64 17.25
CA SER A 16 -4.77 8.45 17.09
C SER A 16 -4.33 8.74 15.67
N PHE A 17 -5.07 8.24 14.69
CA PHE A 17 -4.84 8.54 13.28
C PHE A 17 -4.96 10.03 12.98
N LYS A 18 -6.07 10.64 13.42
CA LYS A 18 -6.26 12.08 13.28
C LYS A 18 -5.11 12.88 13.88
N TYR A 19 -4.72 12.54 15.11
CA TYR A 19 -3.59 13.20 15.78
C TYR A 19 -2.30 13.10 14.97
N SER A 20 -1.98 11.93 14.42
CA SER A 20 -0.79 11.70 13.61
C SER A 20 -0.79 12.58 12.36
N ILE A 21 -1.92 12.67 11.65
CA ILE A 21 -2.07 13.55 10.48
C ILE A 21 -1.98 15.03 10.88
N ASP A 22 -2.59 15.43 12.00
CA ASP A 22 -2.47 16.80 12.50
C ASP A 22 -1.00 17.19 12.79
N GLN A 23 -0.19 16.27 13.34
CA GLN A 23 1.25 16.53 13.52
C GLN A 23 2.00 16.59 12.18
N ALA A 24 1.69 15.71 11.24
CA ALA A 24 2.29 15.74 9.90
C ALA A 24 1.96 17.07 9.17
N LEU A 25 0.74 17.57 9.30
CA LEU A 25 0.30 18.83 8.71
C LEU A 25 0.97 20.06 9.34
N LYS A 26 1.49 19.98 10.56
CA LYS A 26 2.33 21.07 11.11
C LYS A 26 3.68 21.17 10.41
N ILE A 27 4.19 20.05 9.92
CA ILE A 27 5.48 19.97 9.19
C ILE A 27 5.27 20.26 7.70
N CYS A 28 4.19 19.72 7.11
CA CYS A 28 3.80 19.92 5.72
C CYS A 28 2.35 20.42 5.66
N PRO A 29 2.11 21.74 5.76
CA PRO A 29 0.76 22.32 5.93
C PRO A 29 -0.17 22.17 4.72
N ASN A 30 0.39 22.04 3.53
CA ASN A 30 -0.35 21.94 2.28
C ASN A 30 0.21 20.80 1.43
N PRO A 31 0.00 19.55 1.82
CA PRO A 31 0.40 18.43 0.98
C PRO A 31 -0.45 18.39 -0.27
N ASP A 32 0.17 18.13 -1.41
CA ASP A 32 -0.55 17.92 -2.68
C ASP A 32 -1.27 16.58 -2.70
N LEU A 33 -0.76 15.60 -1.94
CA LEU A 33 -1.23 14.23 -1.94
C LEU A 33 -1.04 13.57 -0.57
N MET A 34 -2.02 12.78 -0.16
CA MET A 34 -1.92 11.83 0.92
C MET A 34 -1.88 10.41 0.36
N ILE A 35 -1.01 9.56 0.90
CA ILE A 35 -0.82 8.19 0.43
C ILE A 35 -0.93 7.25 1.63
N SER A 36 -1.84 6.28 1.53
CA SER A 36 -2.04 5.24 2.54
C SER A 36 -1.58 3.87 2.01
N ALA A 37 -0.77 3.16 2.79
CA ALA A 37 -0.40 1.79 2.47
C ALA A 37 -1.41 0.74 3.02
N GLY A 38 -2.66 1.12 3.27
CA GLY A 38 -3.75 0.19 3.58
C GLY A 38 -4.00 -0.03 5.07
N ASP A 39 -4.82 -1.04 5.33
CA ASP A 39 -5.35 -1.36 6.65
C ASP A 39 -6.07 -0.15 7.29
N THR A 40 -7.04 0.37 6.56
CA THR A 40 -7.85 1.53 7.00
C THR A 40 -8.83 1.13 8.09
N THR A 41 -9.43 -0.08 8.02
CA THR A 41 -10.37 -0.62 9.01
C THR A 41 -9.83 -1.89 9.65
N GLN A 42 -10.37 -2.27 10.82
CA GLN A 42 -10.02 -3.54 11.47
C GLN A 42 -10.68 -4.74 10.78
N ASN A 43 -11.88 -4.53 10.20
CA ASN A 43 -12.65 -5.58 9.51
C ASN A 43 -13.38 -4.97 8.29
N GLY A 44 -12.89 -5.28 7.09
CA GLY A 44 -13.36 -4.66 5.84
C GLY A 44 -14.87 -4.77 5.58
N TYR A 45 -15.54 -5.82 6.06
CA TYR A 45 -16.97 -6.02 5.90
C TYR A 45 -17.85 -5.15 6.81
N LYS A 46 -17.30 -4.55 7.88
CA LYS A 46 -18.07 -3.78 8.85
C LYS A 46 -18.23 -2.32 8.43
N SER A 47 -19.41 -1.95 7.95
CA SER A 47 -19.70 -0.56 7.55
C SER A 47 -19.51 0.43 8.70
N THR A 48 -19.77 0.03 9.95
CA THR A 48 -19.61 0.88 11.13
C THR A 48 -18.17 1.31 11.38
N GLU A 49 -17.18 0.49 11.02
CA GLU A 49 -15.77 0.85 11.16
C GLU A 49 -15.35 1.85 10.08
N TRP A 50 -15.86 1.68 8.86
CA TRP A 50 -15.70 2.66 7.78
C TRP A 50 -16.35 4.01 8.14
N GLU A 51 -17.57 3.97 8.66
CA GLU A 51 -18.28 5.17 9.13
C GLU A 51 -17.47 5.89 10.20
N ALA A 52 -16.98 5.16 11.22
CA ALA A 52 -16.14 5.73 12.28
C ALA A 52 -14.85 6.37 11.73
N CYS A 53 -14.21 5.75 10.72
CA CYS A 53 -13.07 6.34 10.05
C CYS A 53 -13.42 7.64 9.34
N PHE A 54 -14.52 7.65 8.56
CA PHE A 54 -14.93 8.84 7.81
C PHE A 54 -15.49 9.94 8.70
N ASP A 55 -16.11 9.61 9.83
CA ASP A 55 -16.53 10.60 10.84
C ASP A 55 -15.33 11.39 11.39
N VAL A 56 -14.17 10.74 11.53
CA VAL A 56 -12.95 11.37 12.06
C VAL A 56 -12.12 12.02 10.95
N MET A 57 -12.01 11.37 9.80
CA MET A 57 -11.06 11.73 8.74
C MET A 57 -11.70 12.35 7.49
N GLY A 58 -13.03 12.43 7.43
CA GLY A 58 -13.76 12.88 6.24
C GLY A 58 -13.35 14.26 5.75
N ASP A 59 -13.12 15.22 6.65
CA ASP A 59 -12.67 16.57 6.29
C ASP A 59 -11.27 16.57 5.65
N TYR A 60 -10.39 15.64 6.07
CA TYR A 60 -9.05 15.49 5.47
C TYR A 60 -9.15 14.89 4.07
N TYR A 61 -9.94 13.83 3.90
CA TYR A 61 -10.17 13.20 2.60
C TYR A 61 -10.88 14.13 1.62
N ALA A 62 -11.77 15.00 2.10
CA ALA A 62 -12.41 16.02 1.27
C ALA A 62 -11.45 17.13 0.84
N LYS A 63 -10.43 17.40 1.64
CA LYS A 63 -9.47 18.49 1.39
C LYS A 63 -8.24 18.04 0.60
N TYR A 64 -7.74 16.84 0.86
CA TYR A 64 -6.49 16.34 0.29
C TYR A 64 -6.75 15.11 -0.57
N PRO A 65 -6.37 15.12 -1.87
CA PRO A 65 -6.42 13.92 -2.69
C PRO A 65 -5.68 12.79 -2.01
N THR A 66 -6.35 11.63 -1.88
CA THR A 66 -5.82 10.49 -1.16
C THR A 66 -5.78 9.26 -2.06
N ALA A 67 -4.59 8.68 -2.22
CA ALA A 67 -4.40 7.37 -2.80
C ALA A 67 -4.26 6.33 -1.68
N THR A 68 -4.92 5.18 -1.82
CA THR A 68 -4.88 4.13 -0.79
C THR A 68 -4.71 2.75 -1.40
N VAL A 69 -4.09 1.86 -0.65
CA VAL A 69 -3.94 0.43 -0.95
C VAL A 69 -4.98 -0.34 -0.15
N ALA A 70 -5.47 -1.45 -0.67
CA ALA A 70 -6.24 -2.41 0.13
C ALA A 70 -5.29 -3.32 0.92
N GLY A 71 -5.48 -3.43 2.24
CA GLY A 71 -4.71 -4.31 3.10
C GLY A 71 -5.45 -5.60 3.46
N ASN A 72 -4.80 -6.46 4.25
CA ASN A 72 -5.39 -7.72 4.68
C ASN A 72 -6.60 -7.52 5.62
N HIS A 73 -6.68 -6.40 6.30
CA HIS A 73 -7.83 -6.06 7.11
C HIS A 73 -9.04 -5.64 6.26
N GLU A 74 -8.84 -5.00 5.11
CA GLU A 74 -9.91 -4.74 4.14
C GLU A 74 -10.47 -6.03 3.55
N MET A 75 -9.63 -7.06 3.34
CA MET A 75 -10.07 -8.38 2.87
C MET A 75 -10.83 -9.17 3.94
N LYS A 76 -10.62 -8.88 5.22
CA LYS A 76 -11.18 -9.64 6.34
C LYS A 76 -12.70 -9.57 6.36
N GLY A 77 -13.34 -10.71 6.08
CA GLY A 77 -14.79 -10.83 5.94
C GLY A 77 -15.37 -10.26 4.64
N ASP A 78 -14.53 -9.67 3.77
CA ASP A 78 -14.90 -9.14 2.46
C ASP A 78 -13.88 -9.58 1.39
N TRP A 79 -13.86 -10.86 1.10
CA TRP A 79 -12.91 -11.51 0.19
C TRP A 79 -12.85 -10.95 -1.24
N ASN A 80 -13.84 -10.17 -1.62
CA ASN A 80 -13.93 -9.51 -2.92
C ASN A 80 -13.70 -8.00 -2.84
N PHE A 81 -13.31 -7.46 -1.69
CA PHE A 81 -13.04 -6.04 -1.47
C PHE A 81 -14.19 -5.11 -1.89
N VAL A 82 -15.45 -5.58 -1.75
CA VAL A 82 -16.63 -4.81 -2.16
C VAL A 82 -16.74 -3.50 -1.38
N SER A 83 -16.54 -3.60 -0.07
CA SER A 83 -16.60 -2.43 0.84
C SER A 83 -15.51 -1.41 0.53
N PHE A 84 -14.29 -1.87 0.25
CA PHE A 84 -13.18 -1.02 -0.16
C PHE A 84 -13.48 -0.32 -1.49
N ALA A 85 -13.87 -1.09 -2.51
CA ALA A 85 -14.13 -0.58 -3.85
C ALA A 85 -15.33 0.38 -3.94
N GLN A 86 -16.26 0.32 -2.99
CA GLN A 86 -17.35 1.29 -2.88
C GLN A 86 -16.89 2.66 -2.34
N ARG A 87 -15.75 2.72 -1.69
CA ARG A 87 -15.22 3.92 -1.03
C ARG A 87 -14.05 4.53 -1.77
N PHE A 88 -13.22 3.68 -2.38
CA PHE A 88 -12.06 4.10 -3.14
C PHE A 88 -12.20 3.61 -4.58
N ASN A 89 -12.38 4.55 -5.48
CA ASN A 89 -12.58 4.24 -6.89
C ASN A 89 -11.23 4.01 -7.58
N MET A 90 -10.82 2.75 -7.65
CA MET A 90 -9.66 2.34 -8.44
C MET A 90 -10.08 1.94 -9.85
N SER A 91 -9.25 2.25 -10.83
CA SER A 91 -9.51 1.91 -12.22
C SER A 91 -8.21 1.71 -12.98
N GLY A 92 -8.31 0.98 -14.09
CA GLY A 92 -7.20 0.78 -15.03
C GLY A 92 -6.60 -0.62 -15.02
N ALA A 93 -6.80 -1.42 -13.99
CA ALA A 93 -6.36 -2.81 -13.99
C ALA A 93 -7.29 -3.71 -14.80
N ASN A 94 -6.72 -4.70 -15.46
CA ASN A 94 -7.42 -5.74 -16.20
C ASN A 94 -6.57 -7.03 -16.19
N THR A 95 -6.51 -7.66 -15.04
CA THR A 95 -5.74 -8.91 -14.86
C THR A 95 -6.56 -10.16 -15.18
N GLY A 96 -7.87 -10.01 -15.38
CA GLY A 96 -8.84 -11.08 -15.52
C GLY A 96 -9.40 -11.57 -14.18
N TYR A 97 -9.10 -10.86 -13.10
CA TYR A 97 -9.64 -11.10 -11.76
C TYR A 97 -10.34 -9.82 -11.24
N PRO A 98 -11.61 -9.59 -11.63
CA PRO A 98 -12.31 -8.33 -11.37
C PRO A 98 -12.38 -7.93 -9.88
N GLN A 99 -12.35 -8.91 -8.96
CA GLN A 99 -12.35 -8.65 -7.53
C GLN A 99 -11.05 -7.97 -7.06
N PHE A 100 -9.92 -8.24 -7.71
CA PHE A 100 -8.64 -7.59 -7.45
C PHE A 100 -8.45 -6.35 -8.32
N ASP A 101 -8.89 -6.40 -9.59
CA ASP A 101 -8.80 -5.26 -10.51
C ASP A 101 -9.42 -3.99 -9.92
N ARG A 102 -10.49 -4.11 -9.13
CA ARG A 102 -11.15 -2.97 -8.46
C ARG A 102 -10.37 -2.35 -7.30
N THR A 103 -9.29 -2.97 -6.86
CA THR A 103 -8.40 -2.48 -5.79
C THR A 103 -7.07 -1.97 -6.33
N MET A 104 -6.86 -2.07 -7.64
CA MET A 104 -5.63 -1.68 -8.31
C MET A 104 -5.87 -0.50 -9.25
N GLY A 105 -4.85 0.34 -9.39
CA GLY A 105 -4.91 1.50 -10.25
C GLY A 105 -3.56 2.18 -10.40
N TYR A 106 -3.52 3.23 -11.18
CA TYR A 106 -2.35 4.09 -11.28
C TYR A 106 -2.75 5.53 -11.53
N PHE A 107 -1.85 6.44 -11.20
CA PHE A 107 -1.97 7.84 -11.53
C PHE A 107 -0.61 8.47 -11.70
N GLU A 108 -0.55 9.60 -12.39
CA GLU A 108 0.65 10.39 -12.56
C GLU A 108 0.51 11.73 -11.82
N TYR A 109 1.57 12.14 -11.15
CA TYR A 109 1.65 13.44 -10.52
C TYR A 109 3.08 14.01 -10.65
N GLY A 110 3.21 15.17 -11.27
CA GLY A 110 4.51 15.75 -11.59
C GLY A 110 5.35 14.83 -12.46
N ASP A 111 6.56 14.54 -12.02
CA ASP A 111 7.50 13.65 -12.69
C ASP A 111 7.41 12.18 -12.21
N ALA A 112 6.36 11.83 -11.49
CA ALA A 112 6.19 10.49 -10.94
C ALA A 112 4.95 9.77 -11.47
N ILE A 113 5.08 8.45 -11.64
CA ILE A 113 3.96 7.51 -11.79
C ILE A 113 3.84 6.70 -10.50
N PHE A 114 2.60 6.56 -10.02
CA PHE A 114 2.25 5.76 -8.87
C PHE A 114 1.39 4.58 -9.32
N VAL A 115 1.82 3.37 -9.03
CA VAL A 115 1.07 2.14 -9.34
C VAL A 115 0.67 1.48 -8.03
N ILE A 116 -0.63 1.22 -7.87
CA ILE A 116 -1.24 0.61 -6.70
C ILE A 116 -1.57 -0.83 -7.04
N LEU A 117 -0.98 -1.77 -6.29
CA LEU A 117 -1.23 -3.21 -6.39
C LEU A 117 -2.04 -3.70 -5.20
N ASN A 118 -2.70 -4.83 -5.35
CA ASN A 118 -3.43 -5.44 -4.25
C ASN A 118 -2.48 -6.19 -3.30
N GLY A 119 -1.82 -7.23 -3.77
CA GLY A 119 -0.97 -8.09 -2.94
C GLY A 119 -1.72 -9.06 -2.01
N GLU A 120 -2.95 -8.74 -1.63
CA GLU A 120 -3.81 -9.54 -0.74
C GLU A 120 -4.67 -10.50 -1.56
N VAL A 121 -4.13 -11.68 -1.86
CA VAL A 121 -4.73 -12.62 -2.82
C VAL A 121 -5.28 -13.87 -2.17
N THR A 122 -6.51 -14.20 -2.50
CA THR A 122 -7.19 -15.47 -2.16
C THR A 122 -7.90 -16.06 -3.38
N PRO A 123 -8.08 -17.38 -3.49
CA PRO A 123 -7.55 -18.41 -2.58
C PRO A 123 -6.06 -18.66 -2.76
N ALA A 124 -5.41 -19.19 -1.75
CA ALA A 124 -3.96 -19.37 -1.71
C ALA A 124 -3.39 -20.23 -2.86
N ASP A 125 -4.14 -21.21 -3.36
CA ASP A 125 -3.74 -22.06 -4.49
C ASP A 125 -3.63 -21.31 -5.83
N LYS A 126 -4.22 -20.11 -5.93
CA LYS A 126 -4.13 -19.21 -7.10
C LYS A 126 -3.21 -18.02 -6.89
N LYS A 127 -2.63 -17.86 -5.70
CA LYS A 127 -1.83 -16.68 -5.35
C LYS A 127 -0.73 -16.41 -6.39
N ALA A 128 0.04 -17.42 -6.74
CA ALA A 128 1.14 -17.28 -7.70
C ALA A 128 0.66 -16.80 -9.09
N GLU A 129 -0.44 -17.34 -9.60
CA GLU A 129 -1.00 -16.93 -10.89
C GLU A 129 -1.49 -15.47 -10.85
N ILE A 130 -2.21 -15.10 -9.81
CA ILE A 130 -2.79 -13.77 -9.68
C ILE A 130 -1.69 -12.73 -9.47
N MET A 131 -0.74 -12.95 -8.55
CA MET A 131 0.40 -12.07 -8.32
C MET A 131 1.21 -11.85 -9.60
N LYS A 132 1.44 -12.91 -10.37
CA LYS A 132 2.12 -12.77 -11.66
C LYS A 132 1.36 -11.85 -12.62
N LYS A 133 0.05 -11.97 -12.71
CA LYS A 133 -0.79 -11.11 -13.57
C LYS A 133 -0.81 -9.65 -13.08
N GLU A 134 -0.83 -9.43 -11.78
CA GLU A 134 -0.71 -8.08 -11.21
C GLU A 134 0.62 -7.45 -11.59
N LEU A 135 1.73 -8.19 -11.46
CA LEU A 135 3.06 -7.68 -11.83
C LEU A 135 3.22 -7.49 -13.34
N GLN A 136 2.66 -8.35 -14.17
CA GLN A 136 2.59 -8.14 -15.62
C GLN A 136 1.84 -6.86 -15.98
N TRP A 137 0.69 -6.63 -15.33
CA TRP A 137 -0.04 -5.40 -15.51
C TRP A 137 0.76 -4.18 -15.02
N CYS A 138 1.36 -4.26 -13.84
CA CYS A 138 2.24 -3.21 -13.29
C CYS A 138 3.34 -2.84 -14.29
N LYS A 139 4.06 -3.85 -14.81
CA LYS A 139 5.10 -3.64 -15.81
C LYS A 139 4.56 -2.92 -17.04
N SER A 140 3.40 -3.33 -17.56
CA SER A 140 2.80 -2.70 -18.74
C SER A 140 2.45 -1.23 -18.51
N VAL A 141 2.02 -0.87 -17.31
CA VAL A 141 1.73 0.52 -16.91
C VAL A 141 3.02 1.33 -16.80
N LEU A 142 4.04 0.78 -16.15
CA LEU A 142 5.34 1.44 -15.99
C LEU A 142 6.05 1.66 -17.34
N ASP A 143 5.97 0.67 -18.24
CA ASP A 143 6.59 0.76 -19.57
C ASP A 143 5.88 1.74 -20.51
N ALA A 144 4.59 1.98 -20.29
CA ALA A 144 3.80 2.95 -21.05
C ALA A 144 3.99 4.40 -20.57
N SER A 145 4.58 4.62 -19.40
CA SER A 145 4.79 5.94 -18.81
C SER A 145 6.17 6.50 -19.14
N ASP A 146 6.24 7.80 -19.44
CA ASP A 146 7.48 8.55 -19.62
C ASP A 146 7.98 9.24 -18.33
N LYS A 147 7.32 8.99 -17.21
CA LYS A 147 7.67 9.59 -15.93
C LYS A 147 9.02 9.13 -15.41
N LYS A 148 9.74 10.07 -14.83
CA LYS A 148 11.08 9.84 -14.30
C LYS A 148 11.09 8.91 -13.09
N TRP A 149 10.12 9.09 -12.16
CA TRP A 149 10.07 8.34 -10.92
C TRP A 149 8.98 7.27 -10.95
N ARG A 150 9.37 6.03 -10.72
CA ARG A 150 8.49 4.86 -10.69
C ARG A 150 8.23 4.46 -9.25
N ILE A 151 7.01 4.67 -8.78
CA ILE A 151 6.59 4.40 -7.41
C ILE A 151 5.53 3.29 -7.44
N VAL A 152 5.78 2.21 -6.71
CA VAL A 152 4.85 1.09 -6.58
C VAL A 152 4.41 0.98 -5.13
N MET A 153 3.14 0.68 -4.91
CA MET A 153 2.53 0.62 -3.59
C MET A 153 1.74 -0.67 -3.41
N THR A 154 1.89 -1.29 -2.25
CA THR A 154 1.08 -2.44 -1.80
C THR A 154 1.01 -2.43 -0.28
N HIS A 155 0.17 -3.28 0.32
CA HIS A 155 0.09 -3.33 1.79
C HIS A 155 1.25 -4.11 2.39
N ALA A 156 1.42 -5.38 2.05
CA ALA A 156 2.52 -6.20 2.55
C ALA A 156 3.80 -6.01 1.72
N GLY A 157 4.94 -5.90 2.37
CA GLY A 157 6.24 -5.69 1.74
C GLY A 157 7.15 -6.90 1.81
N PRO A 158 8.20 -6.96 0.95
CA PRO A 158 9.13 -8.08 0.91
C PRO A 158 10.21 -8.04 2.01
N TYR A 159 10.34 -6.93 2.71
CA TYR A 159 11.28 -6.76 3.84
C TYR A 159 10.48 -6.39 5.08
N THR A 160 10.36 -7.34 5.99
CA THR A 160 9.54 -7.25 7.20
C THR A 160 10.37 -7.52 8.44
N SER A 161 9.85 -7.20 9.63
CA SER A 161 10.46 -7.56 10.90
C SER A 161 9.56 -8.43 11.78
N ASN A 162 8.25 -8.42 11.57
CA ASN A 162 7.27 -9.13 12.40
C ASN A 162 6.47 -10.20 11.67
N HIS A 163 6.40 -10.12 10.35
CA HIS A 163 5.63 -11.04 9.51
C HIS A 163 6.57 -11.86 8.64
N ASP A 164 6.12 -13.02 8.19
CA ASP A 164 6.89 -13.82 7.25
C ASP A 164 6.85 -13.16 5.86
N PRO A 165 7.99 -12.65 5.34
CA PRO A 165 8.03 -11.99 4.05
C PRO A 165 7.87 -12.95 2.87
N MET A 166 8.00 -14.26 3.10
CA MET A 166 7.99 -15.29 2.04
C MET A 166 6.71 -15.26 1.21
N ASP A 167 5.63 -14.78 1.80
CA ASP A 167 4.35 -14.66 1.11
C ASP A 167 4.36 -13.75 -0.13
N VAL A 168 5.23 -12.73 -0.15
CA VAL A 168 5.29 -11.75 -1.25
C VAL A 168 6.70 -11.57 -1.81
N ARG A 169 7.75 -11.99 -1.07
CA ARG A 169 9.14 -11.78 -1.44
C ARG A 169 9.51 -12.39 -2.78
N ASP A 170 9.06 -13.64 -3.02
CA ASP A 170 9.37 -14.35 -4.26
C ASP A 170 8.84 -13.64 -5.50
N TYR A 171 7.73 -12.93 -5.37
CA TYR A 171 7.15 -12.17 -6.48
C TYR A 171 7.84 -10.82 -6.68
N TYR A 172 8.08 -10.07 -5.60
CA TYR A 172 8.61 -8.71 -5.71
C TYR A 172 10.12 -8.65 -5.89
N ILE A 173 10.88 -9.68 -5.48
CA ILE A 173 12.34 -9.68 -5.45
C ILE A 173 12.95 -10.70 -6.40
N ASN A 174 12.46 -11.95 -6.37
CA ASN A 174 13.16 -13.08 -6.98
C ASN A 174 12.79 -13.33 -8.45
N ASP A 175 11.72 -12.73 -8.97
CA ASP A 175 11.35 -12.88 -10.38
C ASP A 175 12.33 -12.10 -11.28
N SER A 176 12.84 -12.76 -12.32
CA SER A 176 13.86 -12.16 -13.21
C SER A 176 13.30 -11.09 -14.16
N GLU A 177 11.99 -11.05 -14.38
CA GLU A 177 11.34 -10.14 -15.34
C GLU A 177 10.41 -9.14 -14.63
N TYR A 178 9.74 -9.57 -13.55
CA TYR A 178 8.69 -8.81 -12.88
C TYR A 178 9.07 -8.39 -11.46
N SER A 179 10.30 -8.62 -11.01
CA SER A 179 10.75 -8.04 -9.75
C SER A 179 10.75 -6.50 -9.82
N LEU A 180 10.61 -5.86 -8.69
CA LEU A 180 10.60 -4.39 -8.61
C LEU A 180 11.89 -3.77 -9.18
N ASP A 181 13.03 -4.42 -8.93
CA ASP A 181 14.33 -4.01 -9.46
C ASP A 181 14.39 -4.17 -11.01
N ALA A 182 13.90 -5.30 -11.55
CA ALA A 182 13.85 -5.55 -13.00
C ALA A 182 12.91 -4.57 -13.71
N MET A 183 11.84 -4.13 -13.06
CA MET A 183 10.92 -3.11 -13.58
C MET A 183 11.44 -1.68 -13.40
N GLY A 184 12.59 -1.49 -12.77
CA GLY A 184 13.19 -0.17 -12.52
C GLY A 184 12.37 0.69 -11.56
N VAL A 185 11.79 0.10 -10.53
CA VAL A 185 11.06 0.82 -9.49
C VAL A 185 12.03 1.58 -8.60
N ASP A 186 11.83 2.89 -8.44
CA ASP A 186 12.67 3.74 -7.59
C ASP A 186 12.28 3.66 -6.12
N LEU A 187 10.95 3.62 -5.86
CA LEU A 187 10.40 3.63 -4.52
C LEU A 187 9.24 2.63 -4.40
N PHE A 188 9.33 1.78 -3.40
CA PHE A 188 8.28 0.86 -3.02
C PHE A 188 7.74 1.23 -1.64
N LEU A 189 6.43 1.49 -1.56
CA LEU A 189 5.74 1.92 -0.35
C LEU A 189 4.84 0.79 0.17
N ASN A 190 5.00 0.43 1.43
CA ASN A 190 4.19 -0.60 2.07
C ASN A 190 3.92 -0.29 3.56
N GLY A 191 3.02 -1.06 4.16
CA GLY A 191 2.63 -1.03 5.56
C GLY A 191 2.80 -2.38 6.24
N HIS A 192 1.74 -2.84 6.91
CA HIS A 192 1.56 -4.17 7.49
C HIS A 192 2.36 -4.44 8.78
N ASP A 193 3.62 -4.05 8.83
CA ASP A 193 4.53 -4.34 9.95
C ASP A 193 4.35 -3.40 11.14
N HIS A 194 3.61 -2.32 10.99
CA HIS A 194 3.41 -1.29 12.03
C HIS A 194 4.72 -0.68 12.56
N ILE A 195 5.82 -0.84 11.85
CA ILE A 195 7.15 -0.38 12.18
C ILE A 195 7.71 0.41 11.00
N TYR A 196 8.41 1.50 11.26
CA TYR A 196 9.11 2.23 10.21
C TYR A 196 10.39 1.50 9.81
N ILE A 197 10.46 1.07 8.55
CA ILE A 197 11.65 0.46 7.96
C ILE A 197 11.99 1.18 6.66
N ARG A 198 13.27 1.48 6.45
CA ARG A 198 13.77 2.00 5.18
C ARG A 198 15.06 1.30 4.77
N SER A 199 15.07 0.77 3.57
CA SER A 199 16.27 0.15 2.97
C SER A 199 16.30 0.44 1.47
N THR A 200 17.51 0.56 0.91
CA THR A 200 17.69 0.57 -0.55
C THR A 200 18.39 -0.72 -0.94
N VAL A 201 17.81 -1.44 -1.90
CA VAL A 201 18.23 -2.79 -2.26
C VAL A 201 18.32 -2.91 -3.78
N LYS A 202 19.32 -3.61 -4.27
CA LYS A 202 19.50 -3.99 -5.68
C LYS A 202 19.93 -5.45 -5.76
N ASN A 203 19.23 -6.25 -6.56
CA ASN A 203 19.47 -7.69 -6.67
C ASN A 203 19.57 -8.37 -5.30
N ASP A 204 18.66 -8.05 -4.40
CA ASP A 204 18.60 -8.53 -3.02
C ASP A 204 19.83 -8.19 -2.14
N ILE A 205 20.61 -7.21 -2.54
CA ILE A 205 21.77 -6.71 -1.80
C ILE A 205 21.53 -5.27 -1.40
N LYS A 206 21.74 -4.96 -0.11
CA LYS A 206 21.63 -3.58 0.39
C LYS A 206 22.70 -2.70 -0.26
N VAL A 207 22.24 -1.58 -0.84
CA VAL A 207 23.08 -0.59 -1.53
C VAL A 207 22.84 0.82 -1.00
N ASN A 208 23.56 1.81 -1.55
CA ASN A 208 23.32 3.20 -1.22
C ASN A 208 22.00 3.71 -1.84
N THR A 209 21.40 4.72 -1.23
CA THR A 209 20.22 5.37 -1.78
C THR A 209 20.49 5.91 -3.19
N GLY A 210 19.63 5.56 -4.13
CA GLY A 210 19.77 5.93 -5.54
C GLY A 210 20.41 4.86 -6.43
N ASP A 211 20.98 3.81 -5.86
CA ASP A 211 21.62 2.73 -6.61
C ASP A 211 20.70 1.51 -6.84
N GLY A 212 19.48 1.52 -6.29
CA GLY A 212 18.48 0.46 -6.40
C GLY A 212 17.10 0.93 -5.92
N THR A 213 16.15 0.01 -5.80
CA THR A 213 14.81 0.29 -5.27
C THR A 213 14.88 0.64 -3.78
N THR A 214 14.30 1.77 -3.40
CA THR A 214 14.11 2.12 -1.98
C THR A 214 12.81 1.53 -1.48
N TYR A 215 12.87 0.68 -0.48
CA TYR A 215 11.73 0.10 0.23
C TYR A 215 11.46 0.93 1.48
N LEU A 216 10.22 1.38 1.62
CA LEU A 216 9.77 2.19 2.75
C LEU A 216 8.50 1.60 3.33
N THR A 217 8.64 0.97 4.49
CA THR A 217 7.51 0.49 5.29
C THR A 217 7.05 1.61 6.21
N GLY A 218 5.77 1.99 6.12
CA GLY A 218 5.14 2.94 7.02
C GLY A 218 4.93 2.31 8.39
N GLY A 219 5.23 3.05 9.46
CA GLY A 219 4.74 2.69 10.78
C GLY A 219 3.26 2.98 10.91
N THR A 220 2.61 2.39 11.91
CA THR A 220 1.19 2.65 12.17
C THR A 220 0.95 4.09 12.58
N VAL A 221 -0.11 4.69 12.07
CA VAL A 221 -0.68 5.95 12.56
C VAL A 221 -1.89 5.71 13.49
N GLY A 222 -2.28 4.44 13.64
CA GLY A 222 -3.32 3.99 14.58
C GLY A 222 -2.78 3.76 15.98
N ASN A 223 -3.48 2.91 16.73
CA ASN A 223 -3.16 2.56 18.12
C ASN A 223 -2.61 1.12 18.30
N LYS A 224 -2.35 0.40 17.20
CA LYS A 224 -1.85 -0.97 17.21
C LYS A 224 -0.36 -0.96 16.83
N PHE A 225 0.52 -1.28 17.78
CA PHE A 225 1.96 -1.28 17.61
C PHE A 225 2.52 -2.69 17.74
N TYR A 226 3.61 -2.96 17.00
CA TYR A 226 4.39 -4.19 17.15
C TYR A 226 5.79 -3.87 17.68
N GLU A 227 6.41 -4.86 18.30
CA GLU A 227 7.82 -4.75 18.72
C GLU A 227 8.72 -5.04 17.52
N TYR A 228 9.81 -4.27 17.43
CA TYR A 228 10.84 -4.54 16.43
C TYR A 228 11.60 -5.83 16.79
N ILE A 229 11.63 -6.78 15.87
CA ILE A 229 12.42 -8.01 15.98
C ILE A 229 13.61 -7.87 15.01
N PRO A 230 14.85 -7.72 15.52
CA PRO A 230 16.02 -7.67 14.65
C PRO A 230 16.15 -8.97 13.85
N ALA A 231 16.41 -8.87 12.54
CA ALA A 231 16.69 -9.99 11.66
C ALA A 231 18.10 -10.54 11.93
#